data_bb723dac476109df0f8ad1dd130cc310
#
_entry.id   bb723dac476109df0f8ad1dd130cc310
#
_cell.length_a   1.000
_cell.length_b   1.000
_cell.length_c   1.000
_cell.angle_alpha   90.00
_cell.angle_beta   90.00
_cell.angle_gamma   90.00
#
_symmetry.space_group_name_H-M   'P 1'
#
loop_
_entity.id
_entity.type
_entity.pdbx_description
1 polymer ?
#
loop_
_entity_poly.entity_id
_entity_poly.type
_entity_poly.pdbx_seq_one_letter_code
_entity_poly.pdbx_strand_id
1 'polypeptide(L)'
;DASKKGGKKVFKFKYEIASGKLTDITGQEDKKVTKYWAAISPDGKYAVYRKNYNLFCMDSTNYWKAMEDEKDSTIVEHRLTWDGTADFAYGRGFWDRSEQTDSTKREPAEGLVWSPDSKHFAVTRIDKRDIKELWVINSTANPRPKLETYKYLMPGEPGATTHLYLFNIEERKGKTINVAAFKDQSISIEREP
;
A
#
# COMPACT_ATOMS: atom_id res chain seq x y z
N ASP A 1 19.49 -18.91 -39.17
CA ASP A 1 20.34 -19.19 -38.00
C ASP A 1 19.69 -18.65 -36.73
N ALA A 2 18.98 -19.51 -36.03
CA ALA A 2 18.35 -19.19 -34.78
C ALA A 2 19.40 -19.33 -33.66
N SER A 3 19.93 -18.23 -33.17
CA SER A 3 20.73 -18.21 -31.96
C SER A 3 19.89 -18.66 -30.77
N LYS A 4 20.07 -19.89 -30.31
CA LYS A 4 19.52 -20.40 -29.04
C LYS A 4 20.08 -19.57 -27.90
N LYS A 5 19.28 -18.64 -27.33
CA LYS A 5 19.58 -18.05 -26.05
C LYS A 5 19.62 -19.19 -25.03
N GLY A 6 20.79 -19.56 -24.55
CA GLY A 6 20.97 -20.51 -23.47
C GLY A 6 20.28 -19.99 -22.20
N GLY A 7 19.11 -20.53 -21.87
CA GLY A 7 18.40 -20.22 -20.64
C GLY A 7 19.23 -20.66 -19.44
N LYS A 8 19.46 -19.76 -18.49
CA LYS A 8 20.13 -20.07 -17.23
C LYS A 8 19.23 -20.99 -16.42
N LYS A 9 19.63 -22.24 -16.19
CA LYS A 9 18.88 -23.20 -15.36
C LYS A 9 19.28 -22.98 -13.91
N VAL A 10 18.32 -22.64 -13.05
CA VAL A 10 18.53 -22.46 -11.62
C VAL A 10 18.03 -23.70 -10.90
N PHE A 11 18.87 -24.30 -10.05
CA PHE A 11 18.49 -25.39 -9.19
C PHE A 11 18.31 -24.86 -7.77
N LYS A 12 17.25 -25.31 -7.07
CA LYS A 12 16.90 -24.91 -5.71
C LYS A 12 16.90 -26.13 -4.80
N PHE A 13 17.53 -26.02 -3.63
CA PHE A 13 17.59 -27.09 -2.65
C PHE A 13 17.15 -26.58 -1.29
N LYS A 14 16.42 -27.39 -0.54
CA LYS A 14 16.10 -27.20 0.88
C LYS A 14 16.96 -28.13 1.69
N TYR A 15 17.72 -27.57 2.64
CA TYR A 15 18.49 -28.35 3.63
C TYR A 15 17.84 -28.23 5.00
N GLU A 16 17.50 -29.37 5.62
CA GLU A 16 16.93 -29.43 6.95
C GLU A 16 18.03 -29.75 7.96
N ILE A 17 18.36 -28.76 8.79
CA ILE A 17 19.52 -28.84 9.71
C ILE A 17 19.34 -29.95 10.74
N ALA A 18 18.11 -30.14 11.26
CA ALA A 18 17.84 -31.13 12.29
C ALA A 18 18.02 -32.59 11.84
N SER A 19 17.64 -32.88 10.57
CA SER A 19 17.70 -34.22 9.99
C SER A 19 18.89 -34.46 9.06
N GLY A 20 19.63 -33.39 8.71
CA GLY A 20 20.70 -33.44 7.71
C GLY A 20 20.19 -33.74 6.27
N LYS A 21 18.90 -33.62 6.02
CA LYS A 21 18.30 -34.00 4.75
C LYS A 21 18.36 -32.87 3.73
N LEU A 22 18.92 -33.16 2.56
CA LEU A 22 18.89 -32.29 1.39
C LEU A 22 17.75 -32.73 0.44
N THR A 23 16.87 -31.84 0.10
CA THR A 23 15.75 -32.10 -0.83
C THR A 23 15.84 -31.15 -2.02
N ASP A 24 15.79 -31.69 -3.25
CA ASP A 24 15.69 -30.87 -4.45
C ASP A 24 14.26 -30.33 -4.58
N ILE A 25 14.14 -29.02 -4.61
CA ILE A 25 12.88 -28.28 -4.78
C ILE A 25 12.84 -27.52 -6.11
N THR A 26 13.73 -27.89 -7.05
CA THR A 26 13.80 -27.31 -8.39
C THR A 26 12.47 -27.52 -9.10
N GLY A 27 11.84 -26.44 -9.54
CA GLY A 27 10.53 -26.50 -10.21
C GLY A 27 9.32 -26.51 -9.25
N GLN A 28 9.54 -26.56 -7.92
CA GLN A 28 8.48 -26.13 -7.02
C GLN A 28 8.35 -24.61 -7.18
N GLU A 29 7.17 -24.16 -7.59
CA GLU A 29 6.88 -22.72 -7.56
C GLU A 29 7.15 -22.22 -6.15
N ASP A 30 8.00 -21.20 -6.02
CA ASP A 30 8.10 -20.48 -4.76
C ASP A 30 6.66 -20.13 -4.41
N LYS A 31 6.19 -20.55 -3.23
CA LYS A 31 4.89 -20.11 -2.71
C LYS A 31 4.84 -18.63 -3.00
N LYS A 32 3.92 -18.22 -3.89
CA LYS A 32 3.78 -16.86 -4.42
C LYS A 32 4.21 -15.88 -3.34
N VAL A 33 5.24 -15.09 -3.60
CA VAL A 33 5.65 -14.02 -2.71
C VAL A 33 4.37 -13.36 -2.26
N THR A 34 4.09 -13.44 -0.99
CA THR A 34 2.89 -12.86 -0.39
C THR A 34 2.85 -11.42 -0.88
N LYS A 35 1.90 -11.12 -1.74
CA LYS A 35 1.70 -9.74 -2.20
C LYS A 35 1.30 -8.98 -0.94
N TYR A 36 2.22 -8.25 -0.35
CA TYR A 36 1.99 -7.46 0.86
C TYR A 36 1.12 -6.23 0.53
N TRP A 37 -0.10 -6.49 0.05
CA TRP A 37 -1.06 -5.42 -0.21
C TRP A 37 -1.89 -5.05 1.03
N ALA A 38 -1.70 -5.73 2.16
CA ALA A 38 -2.41 -5.45 3.40
C ALA A 38 -1.47 -5.46 4.61
N ALA A 39 -1.78 -4.62 5.58
CA ALA A 39 -1.20 -4.62 6.91
C ALA A 39 -2.01 -5.56 7.81
N ILE A 40 -1.40 -6.66 8.24
CA ILE A 40 -2.04 -7.67 9.08
C ILE A 40 -1.92 -7.25 10.55
N SER A 41 -3.00 -7.40 11.33
CA SER A 41 -2.96 -7.19 12.79
C SER A 41 -2.00 -8.18 13.47
N PRO A 42 -1.37 -7.82 14.61
CA PRO A 42 -0.45 -8.70 15.33
C PRO A 42 -1.04 -10.07 15.70
N ASP A 43 -2.33 -10.14 15.99
CA ASP A 43 -3.05 -11.40 16.27
C ASP A 43 -3.49 -12.17 15.01
N GLY A 44 -3.24 -11.61 13.82
CA GLY A 44 -3.56 -12.23 12.54
C GLY A 44 -5.05 -12.23 12.14
N LYS A 45 -5.93 -11.58 12.90
CA LYS A 45 -7.38 -11.64 12.65
C LYS A 45 -7.88 -10.67 11.59
N TYR A 46 -7.20 -9.55 11.41
CA TYR A 46 -7.61 -8.48 10.50
C TYR A 46 -6.52 -8.12 9.51
N ALA A 47 -6.94 -7.77 8.31
CA ALA A 47 -6.10 -7.21 7.26
C ALA A 47 -6.66 -5.84 6.87
N VAL A 48 -5.84 -4.79 6.92
CA VAL A 48 -6.19 -3.43 6.50
C VAL A 48 -5.38 -3.05 5.27
N TYR A 49 -6.03 -2.44 4.30
CA TYR A 49 -5.43 -2.07 3.02
C TYR A 49 -6.13 -0.84 2.44
N ARG A 50 -5.55 -0.30 1.39
CA ARG A 50 -6.10 0.81 0.62
C ARG A 50 -6.77 0.29 -0.65
N LYS A 51 -7.91 0.87 -0.99
CA LYS A 51 -8.58 0.73 -2.29
C LYS A 51 -9.28 2.04 -2.64
N ASN A 52 -9.10 2.53 -3.87
CA ASN A 52 -9.68 3.78 -4.33
C ASN A 52 -9.51 4.94 -3.32
N TYR A 53 -8.26 5.19 -2.89
CA TYR A 53 -7.85 6.25 -1.96
C TYR A 53 -8.39 6.13 -0.52
N ASN A 54 -9.17 5.08 -0.24
CA ASN A 54 -9.81 4.84 1.05
C ASN A 54 -9.28 3.58 1.73
N LEU A 55 -9.46 3.51 3.04
CA LEU A 55 -9.13 2.33 3.83
C LEU A 55 -10.27 1.32 3.80
N PHE A 56 -9.88 0.07 3.72
CA PHE A 56 -10.74 -1.10 3.81
C PHE A 56 -10.13 -2.11 4.77
N CYS A 57 -10.95 -2.97 5.34
CA CYS A 57 -10.51 -4.10 6.12
C CYS A 57 -11.27 -5.36 5.77
N MET A 58 -10.69 -6.50 6.10
CA MET A 58 -11.32 -7.81 6.07
C MET A 58 -10.77 -8.68 7.19
N ASP A 59 -11.48 -9.74 7.52
CA ASP A 59 -10.96 -10.76 8.44
C ASP A 59 -9.92 -11.66 7.75
N SER A 60 -9.24 -12.48 8.56
CA SER A 60 -8.21 -13.39 8.05
C SER A 60 -8.75 -14.41 7.06
N THR A 61 -9.98 -14.89 7.21
CA THR A 61 -10.59 -15.86 6.28
C THR A 61 -10.74 -15.24 4.90
N ASN A 62 -11.32 -14.05 4.82
CA ASN A 62 -11.47 -13.31 3.57
C ASN A 62 -10.12 -12.88 2.98
N TYR A 63 -9.13 -12.55 3.83
CA TYR A 63 -7.79 -12.24 3.38
C TYR A 63 -7.14 -13.42 2.65
N TRP A 64 -7.22 -14.62 3.21
CA TRP A 64 -6.65 -15.81 2.57
C TRP A 64 -7.37 -16.19 1.29
N LYS A 65 -8.71 -16.06 1.23
CA LYS A 65 -9.46 -16.18 -0.04
C LYS A 65 -8.95 -15.21 -1.10
N ALA A 66 -8.76 -13.94 -0.72
CA ALA A 66 -8.27 -12.91 -1.64
C ALA A 66 -6.81 -13.15 -2.09
N MET A 67 -6.02 -13.87 -1.30
CA MET A 67 -4.68 -14.30 -1.67
C MET A 67 -4.69 -15.44 -2.69
N GLU A 68 -5.66 -16.33 -2.62
CA GLU A 68 -5.85 -17.43 -3.57
C GLU A 68 -6.48 -16.95 -4.88
N ASP A 69 -7.59 -16.22 -4.78
CA ASP A 69 -8.27 -15.59 -5.93
C ASP A 69 -8.76 -14.20 -5.57
N GLU A 70 -8.11 -13.18 -6.13
CA GLU A 70 -8.45 -11.76 -5.91
C GLU A 70 -9.88 -11.42 -6.38
N LYS A 71 -10.46 -12.22 -7.28
CA LYS A 71 -11.76 -11.99 -7.90
C LYS A 71 -12.89 -12.85 -7.31
N ASP A 72 -12.61 -13.63 -6.27
CA ASP A 72 -13.64 -14.44 -5.60
C ASP A 72 -14.77 -13.53 -5.10
N SER A 73 -15.96 -13.73 -5.63
CA SER A 73 -17.15 -12.93 -5.30
C SER A 73 -17.68 -13.15 -3.88
N THR A 74 -17.17 -14.16 -3.17
CA THR A 74 -17.55 -14.45 -1.77
C THR A 74 -16.71 -13.68 -0.76
N ILE A 75 -15.71 -12.91 -1.20
CA ILE A 75 -14.87 -12.09 -0.33
C ILE A 75 -15.69 -10.93 0.23
N VAL A 76 -15.72 -10.83 1.56
CA VAL A 76 -16.37 -9.73 2.26
C VAL A 76 -15.33 -8.69 2.66
N GLU A 77 -15.50 -7.47 2.16
CA GLU A 77 -14.68 -6.30 2.48
C GLU A 77 -15.51 -5.28 3.25
N HIS A 78 -14.91 -4.64 4.24
CA HIS A 78 -15.53 -3.55 4.97
C HIS A 78 -14.78 -2.25 4.71
N ARG A 79 -15.50 -1.26 4.22
CA ARG A 79 -14.97 0.08 4.01
C ARG A 79 -14.90 0.84 5.34
N LEU A 80 -13.75 1.46 5.62
CA LEU A 80 -13.49 2.21 6.83
C LEU A 80 -13.60 3.73 6.64
N THR A 81 -13.32 4.22 5.39
CA THR A 81 -13.34 5.65 5.07
C THR A 81 -14.01 5.90 3.71
N TRP A 82 -14.57 7.11 3.52
CA TRP A 82 -15.37 7.44 2.32
C TRP A 82 -14.91 8.70 1.58
N ASP A 83 -14.03 9.48 2.18
CA ASP A 83 -13.65 10.82 1.74
C ASP A 83 -12.24 10.89 1.14
N GLY A 84 -11.65 9.75 0.80
CA GLY A 84 -10.36 9.67 0.11
C GLY A 84 -10.44 10.14 -1.33
N THR A 85 -9.47 10.96 -1.75
CA THR A 85 -9.28 11.44 -3.12
C THR A 85 -7.82 11.30 -3.53
N ALA A 86 -7.50 11.50 -4.82
CA ALA A 86 -6.14 11.40 -5.33
C ALA A 86 -5.14 12.31 -4.58
N ASP A 87 -5.58 13.52 -4.22
CA ASP A 87 -4.77 14.52 -3.52
C ASP A 87 -4.92 14.46 -2.00
N PHE A 88 -5.82 13.63 -1.48
CA PHE A 88 -6.07 13.46 -0.06
C PHE A 88 -6.41 12.00 0.23
N ALA A 89 -5.45 11.12 0.02
CA ALA A 89 -5.58 9.67 0.14
C ALA A 89 -5.08 9.16 1.50
N TYR A 90 -5.75 8.16 2.05
CA TYR A 90 -5.27 7.46 3.24
C TYR A 90 -4.13 6.52 2.90
N GLY A 91 -3.11 6.46 3.77
CA GLY A 91 -2.01 5.50 3.63
C GLY A 91 -1.29 5.56 2.29
N ARG A 92 -1.11 6.76 1.75
CA ARG A 92 -0.39 7.01 0.51
C ARG A 92 0.82 7.90 0.76
N GLY A 93 1.98 7.49 0.27
CA GLY A 93 3.20 8.27 0.39
C GLY A 93 3.14 9.59 -0.38
N PHE A 94 3.90 10.58 0.10
CA PHE A 94 3.98 11.90 -0.57
C PHE A 94 4.43 11.79 -2.03
N TRP A 95 5.40 10.92 -2.30
CA TRP A 95 6.02 10.73 -3.61
C TRP A 95 5.29 9.73 -4.51
N ASP A 96 4.26 9.08 -4.01
CA ASP A 96 3.45 8.21 -4.84
C ASP A 96 2.71 9.04 -5.88
N ARG A 97 3.20 8.95 -7.13
CA ARG A 97 2.64 9.61 -8.32
C ARG A 97 1.79 8.66 -9.15
N SER A 98 1.67 7.40 -8.72
CA SER A 98 0.88 6.42 -9.44
C SER A 98 -0.58 6.91 -9.50
N GLU A 99 -1.11 7.06 -10.71
CA GLU A 99 -2.54 7.20 -10.87
C GLU A 99 -3.19 5.86 -10.53
N GLN A 100 -4.14 5.86 -9.63
CA GLN A 100 -4.94 4.67 -9.38
C GLN A 100 -5.93 4.51 -10.52
N THR A 101 -5.50 3.85 -11.58
CA THR A 101 -6.32 3.60 -12.78
C THR A 101 -7.37 2.52 -12.56
N ASP A 102 -7.15 1.64 -11.56
CA ASP A 102 -8.08 0.58 -11.19
C ASP A 102 -8.58 0.78 -9.75
N SER A 103 -9.81 1.26 -9.61
CA SER A 103 -10.46 1.49 -8.32
C SER A 103 -10.77 0.21 -7.53
N THR A 104 -10.65 -0.96 -8.16
CA THR A 104 -10.91 -2.25 -7.52
C THR A 104 -9.65 -2.88 -6.93
N LYS A 105 -8.47 -2.41 -7.32
CA LYS A 105 -7.19 -2.95 -6.89
C LYS A 105 -6.92 -2.68 -5.41
N ARG A 106 -6.54 -3.73 -4.69
CA ARG A 106 -6.04 -3.64 -3.32
C ARG A 106 -4.57 -3.21 -3.32
N GLU A 107 -4.22 -2.24 -2.49
CA GLU A 107 -2.88 -1.67 -2.39
C GLU A 107 -2.48 -1.51 -0.91
N PRO A 108 -1.17 -1.55 -0.60
CA PRO A 108 -0.70 -1.32 0.76
C PRO A 108 -1.16 0.07 1.28
N ALA A 109 -1.57 0.13 2.53
CA ALA A 109 -1.72 1.38 3.25
C ALA A 109 -0.36 1.75 3.86
N GLU A 110 0.39 2.62 3.19
CA GLU A 110 1.71 3.06 3.63
C GLU A 110 1.62 3.83 4.95
N GLY A 111 2.60 3.63 5.83
CA GLY A 111 2.64 4.29 7.13
C GLY A 111 1.56 3.83 8.11
N LEU A 112 0.87 2.71 7.84
CA LEU A 112 -0.05 2.10 8.80
C LEU A 112 0.73 1.29 9.84
N VAL A 113 0.47 1.57 11.11
CA VAL A 113 1.09 0.88 12.25
C VAL A 113 0.00 0.38 13.18
N TRP A 114 0.02 -0.92 13.46
CA TRP A 114 -0.87 -1.56 14.42
C TRP A 114 -0.37 -1.39 15.85
N SER A 115 -1.31 -1.22 16.80
CA SER A 115 -1.03 -1.36 18.22
C SER A 115 -0.79 -2.83 18.57
N PRO A 116 0.02 -3.11 19.61
CA PRO A 116 0.32 -4.49 20.03
C PRO A 116 -0.92 -5.29 20.43
N ASP A 117 -1.97 -4.64 20.90
CA ASP A 117 -3.25 -5.26 21.31
C ASP A 117 -4.13 -5.66 20.12
N SER A 118 -3.73 -5.37 18.88
CA SER A 118 -4.49 -5.65 17.66
C SER A 118 -5.85 -4.97 17.55
N LYS A 119 -6.20 -4.05 18.46
CA LYS A 119 -7.50 -3.37 18.47
C LYS A 119 -7.47 -2.04 17.74
N HIS A 120 -6.29 -1.42 17.69
CA HIS A 120 -6.12 -0.10 17.10
C HIS A 120 -5.03 -0.12 16.05
N PHE A 121 -5.14 0.79 15.09
CA PHE A 121 -4.04 1.13 14.21
C PHE A 121 -4.03 2.62 13.93
N ALA A 122 -2.83 3.15 13.73
CA ALA A 122 -2.63 4.51 13.29
C ALA A 122 -2.23 4.53 11.82
N VAL A 123 -2.63 5.58 11.10
CA VAL A 123 -2.28 5.78 9.69
C VAL A 123 -2.17 7.26 9.39
N THR A 124 -1.24 7.61 8.51
CA THR A 124 -1.10 8.98 8.02
C THR A 124 -1.97 9.20 6.78
N ARG A 125 -2.34 10.46 6.57
CA ARG A 125 -3.03 10.96 5.39
C ARG A 125 -2.37 12.25 4.95
N ILE A 126 -1.92 12.31 3.71
CA ILE A 126 -1.21 13.47 3.18
C ILE A 126 -2.19 14.30 2.37
N ASP A 127 -2.28 15.59 2.70
CA ASP A 127 -3.09 16.57 1.99
C ASP A 127 -2.22 17.34 0.98
N LYS A 128 -2.51 17.11 -0.29
CA LYS A 128 -1.84 17.75 -1.43
C LYS A 128 -2.76 18.72 -2.17
N ARG A 129 -3.97 18.99 -1.65
CA ARG A 129 -4.99 19.76 -2.38
C ARG A 129 -4.55 21.19 -2.70
N ASP A 130 -3.78 21.80 -1.81
CA ASP A 130 -3.26 23.16 -1.98
C ASP A 130 -1.95 23.23 -2.80
N ILE A 131 -1.35 22.08 -3.15
CA ILE A 131 -0.18 22.05 -4.01
C ILE A 131 -0.62 22.31 -5.45
N LYS A 132 0.04 23.28 -6.08
CA LYS A 132 -0.22 23.65 -7.46
C LYS A 132 0.32 22.64 -8.46
N GLU A 133 -0.17 22.72 -9.68
CA GLU A 133 0.28 21.86 -10.76
C GLU A 133 1.45 22.48 -11.51
N LEU A 134 2.42 21.64 -11.83
CA LEU A 134 3.45 21.92 -12.82
C LEU A 134 3.02 21.34 -14.16
N TRP A 135 3.17 22.12 -15.20
CA TRP A 135 2.83 21.73 -16.58
C TRP A 135 4.10 21.43 -17.35
N VAL A 136 4.17 20.25 -17.93
CA VAL A 136 5.31 19.78 -18.72
C VAL A 136 4.83 19.28 -20.07
N ILE A 137 5.53 19.67 -21.13
CA ILE A 137 5.25 19.15 -22.47
C ILE A 137 6.15 17.91 -22.69
N ASN A 138 5.52 16.74 -22.78
CA ASN A 138 6.18 15.54 -23.25
C ASN A 138 6.30 15.59 -24.77
N SER A 139 7.45 16.08 -25.25
CA SER A 139 7.72 16.24 -26.68
C SER A 139 7.95 14.93 -27.43
N THR A 140 8.23 13.85 -26.70
CA THR A 140 8.48 12.52 -27.28
C THR A 140 7.23 11.64 -27.33
N ALA A 141 6.09 12.12 -26.83
CA ALA A 141 4.84 11.39 -26.88
C ALA A 141 4.39 11.17 -28.33
N ASN A 142 3.85 9.99 -28.62
CA ASN A 142 3.41 9.58 -29.95
C ASN A 142 1.86 9.41 -29.92
N PRO A 143 1.10 9.89 -30.92
CA PRO A 143 1.53 10.48 -32.20
C PRO A 143 1.84 11.99 -32.16
N ARG A 144 1.64 12.68 -31.05
CA ARG A 144 1.90 14.12 -30.90
C ARG A 144 2.39 14.46 -29.52
N PRO A 145 3.08 15.59 -29.31
CA PRO A 145 3.41 16.10 -27.99
C PRO A 145 2.18 16.16 -27.09
N LYS A 146 2.35 15.79 -25.81
CA LYS A 146 1.29 15.75 -24.83
C LYS A 146 1.62 16.68 -23.67
N LEU A 147 0.62 17.45 -23.22
CA LEU A 147 0.72 18.19 -21.97
C LEU A 147 0.51 17.21 -20.81
N GLU A 148 1.45 17.20 -19.87
CA GLU A 148 1.38 16.43 -18.63
C GLU A 148 1.35 17.41 -17.46
N THR A 149 0.49 17.16 -16.48
CA THR A 149 0.38 17.95 -15.27
C THR A 149 0.56 17.07 -14.05
N TYR A 150 1.24 17.57 -13.02
CA TYR A 150 1.40 16.89 -11.76
C TYR A 150 1.64 17.89 -10.63
N LYS A 151 1.22 17.52 -9.43
CA LYS A 151 1.43 18.34 -8.23
C LYS A 151 2.92 18.49 -7.98
N TYR A 152 3.38 19.73 -7.89
CA TYR A 152 4.78 20.06 -7.68
C TYR A 152 4.94 21.25 -6.76
N LEU A 153 5.74 21.08 -5.72
CA LEU A 153 6.02 22.11 -4.76
C LEU A 153 7.19 22.97 -5.26
N MET A 154 6.94 24.25 -5.50
CA MET A 154 7.98 25.20 -5.83
C MET A 154 8.62 25.77 -4.54
N PRO A 155 9.89 26.18 -4.57
CA PRO A 155 10.52 26.86 -3.43
C PRO A 155 9.69 28.04 -2.94
N GLY A 156 9.42 28.07 -1.63
CA GLY A 156 8.64 29.14 -0.98
C GLY A 156 7.11 28.94 -1.00
N GLU A 157 6.61 27.89 -1.66
CA GLU A 157 5.19 27.53 -1.57
C GLU A 157 4.90 26.65 -0.34
N PRO A 158 3.68 26.72 0.23
CA PRO A 158 3.30 25.84 1.33
C PRO A 158 3.29 24.38 0.85
N GLY A 159 3.91 23.50 1.67
CA GLY A 159 3.99 22.07 1.40
C GLY A 159 2.70 21.30 1.69
N ALA A 160 2.71 20.01 1.39
CA ALA A 160 1.66 19.11 1.82
C ALA A 160 1.60 19.04 3.35
N THR A 161 0.41 18.90 3.89
CA THR A 161 0.22 18.69 5.32
C THR A 161 -0.07 17.22 5.61
N THR A 162 0.43 16.73 6.76
CA THR A 162 0.20 15.36 7.19
C THR A 162 -0.83 15.35 8.30
N HIS A 163 -1.87 14.56 8.12
CA HIS A 163 -2.89 14.29 9.11
C HIS A 163 -2.68 12.89 9.70
N LEU A 164 -2.92 12.74 11.00
CA LEU A 164 -2.81 11.48 11.72
C LEU A 164 -4.19 10.99 12.16
N TYR A 165 -4.49 9.74 11.87
CA TYR A 165 -5.73 9.08 12.23
C TYR A 165 -5.47 7.86 13.10
N LEU A 166 -6.31 7.65 14.10
CA LEU A 166 -6.35 6.45 14.92
C LEU A 166 -7.68 5.75 14.69
N PHE A 167 -7.64 4.48 14.34
CA PHE A 167 -8.81 3.63 14.11
C PHE A 167 -8.95 2.55 15.18
N ASN A 168 -10.18 2.28 15.60
CA ASN A 168 -10.54 1.05 16.28
C ASN A 168 -11.12 0.08 15.25
N ILE A 169 -10.51 -1.11 15.11
CA ILE A 169 -10.88 -2.06 14.06
C ILE A 169 -12.20 -2.76 14.35
N GLU A 170 -12.50 -3.07 15.60
CA GLU A 170 -13.74 -3.74 15.99
C GLU A 170 -14.94 -2.83 15.77
N GLU A 171 -14.83 -1.55 16.16
CA GLU A 171 -15.87 -0.55 15.95
C GLU A 171 -15.92 -0.03 14.50
N ARG A 172 -14.85 -0.26 13.71
CA ARG A 172 -14.67 0.30 12.37
C ARG A 172 -14.78 1.82 12.31
N LYS A 173 -14.31 2.47 13.35
CA LYS A 173 -14.36 3.93 13.51
C LYS A 173 -12.95 4.50 13.62
N GLY A 174 -12.75 5.64 12.96
CA GLY A 174 -11.52 6.41 13.06
C GLY A 174 -11.77 7.79 13.67
N LYS A 175 -10.75 8.32 14.30
CA LYS A 175 -10.69 9.70 14.78
C LYS A 175 -9.41 10.36 14.31
N THR A 176 -9.50 11.64 14.01
CA THR A 176 -8.32 12.47 13.72
C THR A 176 -7.60 12.80 15.03
N ILE A 177 -6.29 12.67 15.03
CA ILE A 177 -5.42 13.14 16.11
C ILE A 177 -5.03 14.58 15.81
N ASN A 178 -5.22 15.48 16.76
CA ASN A 178 -4.85 16.88 16.59
C ASN A 178 -3.32 17.03 16.59
N VAL A 179 -2.76 17.36 15.45
CA VAL A 179 -1.33 17.61 15.24
C VAL A 179 -1.04 19.05 14.84
N ALA A 180 -1.97 19.97 15.05
CA ALA A 180 -1.87 21.37 14.62
C ALA A 180 -0.67 22.12 15.21
N ALA A 181 -0.16 21.69 16.38
CA ALA A 181 1.06 22.23 16.97
C ALA A 181 2.34 21.92 16.16
N PHE A 182 2.26 20.92 15.25
CA PHE A 182 3.39 20.41 14.46
C PHE A 182 3.16 20.58 12.95
N LYS A 183 2.35 21.55 12.54
CA LYS A 183 1.93 21.77 11.14
C LYS A 183 3.09 21.92 10.15
N ASP A 184 4.24 22.42 10.62
CA ASP A 184 5.43 22.66 9.81
C ASP A 184 6.44 21.50 9.89
N GLN A 185 6.05 20.35 10.46
CA GLN A 185 6.92 19.19 10.67
C GLN A 185 6.38 17.96 9.96
N SER A 186 7.30 17.08 9.60
CA SER A 186 6.94 15.74 9.12
C SER A 186 6.51 14.86 10.29
N ILE A 187 5.42 14.13 10.11
CA ILE A 187 4.89 13.19 11.10
C ILE A 187 5.10 11.78 10.58
N SER A 188 5.81 10.96 11.34
CA SER A 188 5.95 9.53 11.13
C SER A 188 5.35 8.76 12.32
N ILE A 189 4.94 7.53 12.06
CA ILE A 189 4.46 6.62 13.09
C ILE A 189 5.50 5.52 13.21
N GLU A 190 6.07 5.36 14.40
CA GLU A 190 7.06 4.35 14.69
C GLU A 190 6.51 3.34 15.69
N ARG A 191 6.97 2.10 15.60
CA ARG A 191 6.73 1.10 16.64
C ARG A 191 7.84 1.26 17.68
N GLU A 192 7.45 1.22 18.93
CA GLU A 192 8.44 0.93 19.97
C GLU A 192 8.99 -0.49 19.76
N PRO A 193 10.30 -0.66 19.92
CA PRO A 193 10.95 -1.95 19.75
C PRO A 193 10.47 -3.02 20.73
#